data_72f1d0eeee74c5c7983bf11a79e369f0
#
_entry.id   72f1d0eeee74c5c7983bf11a79e369f0
#
_cell.length_a   1.000
_cell.length_b   1.000
_cell.length_c   1.000
_cell.angle_alpha   90.00
_cell.angle_beta   90.00
_cell.angle_gamma   90.00
#
_symmetry.space_group_name_H-M   'P 1'
#
loop_
_entity.id
_entity.type
_entity.pdbx_description
1 polymer ?
#
loop_
_entity_poly.entity_id
_entity_poly.type
_entity_poly.pdbx_seq_one_letter_code
_entity_poly.pdbx_strand_id
1 'polypeptide(L)'
;MASKTFFAVMLLIVVFFISGCGSSADGNGKNAAYEIIDDQGAMIQLEHKPERILTLAMGTDSIVLGILPEEKLIAINSLADDPVSSNIVDKANGITRKIKNPSAEEILSLKPDVVFIYNWGKAEMVDNLRELGIKVVVVKGPKSIADVKENVKLIAKTLGEEDKGNLMIAKMDDKLAEIKEKVDNIKPEQRKKLVLISLMTSYGGKGCTFDDICQYAGVINGVSDAGLHNGQILTKEMLVAINPDLLIMPVYNDHNTFC
;
A
#
# COMPACT_ATOMS: atom_id res chain seq x y z
N MET A 1 69.13 22.68 28.90
CA MET A 1 68.76 23.35 27.63
C MET A 1 68.11 22.37 26.64
N ALA A 2 67.11 21.59 27.05
CA ALA A 2 66.51 20.59 26.18
C ALA A 2 64.96 20.55 26.26
N SER A 3 64.34 21.63 26.77
CA SER A 3 62.89 21.66 27.01
C SER A 3 62.08 22.61 26.10
N LYS A 4 62.70 23.42 25.28
CA LYS A 4 62.03 24.42 24.44
C LYS A 4 61.86 24.00 22.95
N THR A 5 62.60 23.00 22.53
CA THR A 5 62.48 22.47 21.15
C THR A 5 61.42 21.38 20.98
N PHE A 6 61.00 20.75 22.07
CA PHE A 6 59.96 19.70 22.03
C PHE A 6 58.53 20.25 21.93
N PHE A 7 58.32 21.49 22.37
CA PHE A 7 57.01 22.15 22.31
C PHE A 7 56.73 22.80 20.94
N ALA A 8 57.77 23.15 20.18
CA ALA A 8 57.61 23.75 18.85
C ALA A 8 57.31 22.72 17.73
N VAL A 9 57.74 21.46 17.93
CA VAL A 9 57.46 20.36 16.97
C VAL A 9 56.05 19.79 17.16
N MET A 10 55.48 19.86 18.37
CA MET A 10 54.12 19.37 18.63
C MET A 10 53.04 20.36 18.16
N LEU A 11 53.37 21.65 17.99
CA LEU A 11 52.44 22.67 17.49
C LEU A 11 52.32 22.68 15.96
N LEU A 12 53.27 22.05 15.26
CA LEU A 12 53.29 22.02 13.76
C LEU A 12 52.57 20.81 13.18
N ILE A 13 52.15 19.82 14.01
CA ILE A 13 51.42 18.63 13.58
C ILE A 13 49.87 18.81 13.66
N VAL A 14 49.40 19.86 14.37
CA VAL A 14 47.94 20.07 14.57
C VAL A 14 47.29 20.91 13.46
N VAL A 15 48.07 21.51 12.53
CA VAL A 15 47.54 22.42 11.49
C VAL A 15 47.25 21.71 10.14
N PHE A 16 47.49 20.39 10.03
CA PHE A 16 47.33 19.67 8.73
C PHE A 16 46.06 18.84 8.59
N PHE A 17 45.08 18.95 9.52
CA PHE A 17 43.83 18.19 9.44
C PHE A 17 42.56 19.02 9.25
N ILE A 18 42.66 20.25 8.74
CA ILE A 18 41.51 21.02 8.31
C ILE A 18 41.64 21.37 6.82
N SER A 19 41.75 20.34 5.98
CA SER A 19 41.33 20.42 4.59
C SER A 19 40.03 19.65 4.48
N GLY A 20 38.95 20.32 4.90
CA GLY A 20 37.60 19.83 4.67
C GLY A 20 37.38 19.77 3.15
N CYS A 21 37.19 18.58 2.63
CA CYS A 21 36.52 18.37 1.37
C CYS A 21 35.16 19.05 1.42
N GLY A 22 35.05 20.22 0.78
CA GLY A 22 33.80 20.75 0.34
C GLY A 22 33.25 19.76 -0.70
N SER A 23 32.38 18.89 -0.31
CA SER A 23 31.55 18.13 -1.25
C SER A 23 30.62 19.14 -1.91
N SER A 24 30.97 19.52 -3.13
CA SER A 24 30.03 20.13 -4.05
C SER A 24 28.81 19.24 -4.12
N ALA A 25 27.67 19.75 -3.69
CA ALA A 25 26.39 19.14 -3.95
C ALA A 25 26.14 19.23 -5.46
N ASP A 26 26.69 18.28 -6.21
CA ASP A 26 26.25 18.03 -7.58
C ASP A 26 24.84 17.51 -7.53
N GLY A 27 23.91 18.34 -7.99
CA GLY A 27 22.50 18.06 -8.16
C GLY A 27 22.26 16.99 -9.23
N ASN A 28 22.65 15.75 -8.93
CA ASN A 28 22.27 14.58 -9.70
C ASN A 28 21.62 13.57 -8.75
N GLY A 29 20.35 13.83 -8.38
CA GLY A 29 19.53 12.99 -7.52
C GLY A 29 19.13 11.66 -8.18
N LYS A 30 20.02 11.04 -8.93
CA LYS A 30 19.83 9.73 -9.55
C LYS A 30 20.89 8.79 -8.99
N ASN A 31 20.43 7.73 -8.31
CA ASN A 31 21.18 6.51 -7.99
C ASN A 31 21.95 6.47 -6.64
N ALA A 32 21.35 6.90 -5.53
CA ALA A 32 21.81 6.42 -4.23
C ALA A 32 21.12 5.08 -3.93
N ALA A 33 21.90 4.04 -3.65
CA ALA A 33 21.37 2.78 -3.13
C ALA A 33 20.67 3.03 -1.79
N TYR A 34 19.52 2.42 -1.59
CA TYR A 34 18.75 2.55 -0.35
C TYR A 34 18.08 1.23 0.05
N GLU A 35 17.67 1.15 1.30
CA GLU A 35 17.12 -0.06 1.89
C GLU A 35 15.66 0.14 2.29
N ILE A 36 14.86 -0.89 2.00
CA ILE A 36 13.46 -0.99 2.38
C ILE A 36 13.29 -2.18 3.32
N ILE A 37 12.55 -1.99 4.39
CA ILE A 37 12.06 -3.10 5.22
C ILE A 37 10.58 -3.25 4.89
N ASP A 38 10.19 -4.43 4.42
CA ASP A 38 8.81 -4.73 4.04
C ASP A 38 7.94 -5.16 5.24
N ASP A 39 6.66 -5.46 5.00
CA ASP A 39 5.70 -5.87 6.06
C ASP A 39 6.08 -7.20 6.74
N GLN A 40 6.92 -8.02 6.12
CA GLN A 40 7.44 -9.27 6.70
C GLN A 40 8.77 -9.08 7.44
N GLY A 41 9.31 -7.85 7.48
CA GLY A 41 10.60 -7.54 8.07
C GLY A 41 11.80 -7.92 7.17
N ALA A 42 11.56 -8.27 5.91
CA ALA A 42 12.63 -8.53 4.97
C ALA A 42 13.28 -7.22 4.52
N MET A 43 14.61 -7.21 4.47
CA MET A 43 15.40 -6.09 3.99
C MET A 43 15.62 -6.23 2.48
N ILE A 44 15.17 -5.26 1.70
CA ILE A 44 15.33 -5.21 0.25
C ILE A 44 16.25 -4.05 -0.10
N GLN A 45 17.36 -4.34 -0.73
CA GLN A 45 18.29 -3.34 -1.25
C GLN A 45 17.94 -2.97 -2.68
N LEU A 46 17.80 -1.67 -2.94
CA LEU A 46 17.55 -1.10 -4.25
C LEU A 46 18.75 -0.23 -4.63
N GLU A 47 19.39 -0.55 -5.76
CA GLU A 47 20.58 0.17 -6.24
C GLU A 47 20.23 1.52 -6.88
N HIS A 48 18.97 1.67 -7.30
CA HIS A 48 18.42 2.88 -7.93
C HIS A 48 16.90 2.91 -7.76
N LYS A 49 16.30 4.05 -8.06
CA LYS A 49 14.83 4.15 -8.11
C LYS A 49 14.29 3.18 -9.17
N PRO A 50 13.27 2.35 -8.84
CA PRO A 50 12.67 1.43 -9.79
C PRO A 50 12.06 2.15 -10.99
N GLU A 51 12.33 1.64 -12.18
CA GLU A 51 11.78 2.12 -13.45
C GLU A 51 10.78 1.12 -14.03
N ARG A 52 10.88 -0.14 -13.66
CA ARG A 52 10.07 -1.25 -14.14
C ARG A 52 9.33 -1.89 -12.98
N ILE A 53 8.13 -1.40 -12.73
CA ILE A 53 7.35 -1.76 -11.55
C ILE A 53 6.28 -2.76 -11.94
N LEU A 54 6.13 -3.81 -11.14
CA LEU A 54 5.06 -4.80 -11.24
C LEU A 54 4.24 -4.81 -9.96
N THR A 55 2.93 -4.77 -10.09
CA THR A 55 1.97 -4.87 -8.99
C THR A 55 1.08 -6.08 -9.22
N LEU A 56 0.78 -6.83 -8.16
CA LEU A 56 -0.04 -8.05 -8.25
C LEU A 56 -1.45 -7.88 -7.67
N ALA A 57 -1.83 -6.66 -7.29
CA ALA A 57 -3.14 -6.39 -6.70
C ALA A 57 -3.62 -4.97 -7.01
N MET A 58 -4.92 -4.79 -7.23
CA MET A 58 -5.53 -3.47 -7.55
C MET A 58 -5.23 -2.38 -6.52
N GLY A 59 -5.13 -2.72 -5.24
CA GLY A 59 -4.77 -1.74 -4.22
C GLY A 59 -3.36 -1.20 -4.38
N THR A 60 -2.39 -2.04 -4.73
CA THR A 60 -1.01 -1.60 -5.04
C THR A 60 -0.95 -0.87 -6.37
N ASP A 61 -1.74 -1.29 -7.39
CA ASP A 61 -1.90 -0.59 -8.66
C ASP A 61 -2.33 0.87 -8.42
N SER A 62 -3.38 1.04 -7.61
CA SER A 62 -3.95 2.37 -7.30
C SER A 62 -2.94 3.29 -6.62
N ILE A 63 -2.15 2.76 -5.68
CA ILE A 63 -1.13 3.55 -4.98
C ILE A 63 -0.01 3.94 -5.94
N VAL A 64 0.54 2.99 -6.70
CA VAL A 64 1.63 3.26 -7.64
C VAL A 64 1.21 4.27 -8.71
N LEU A 65 0.02 4.12 -9.31
CA LEU A 65 -0.54 5.07 -10.30
C LEU A 65 -0.94 6.43 -9.69
N GLY A 66 -1.08 6.49 -8.38
CA GLY A 66 -1.25 7.76 -7.66
C GLY A 66 0.06 8.52 -7.45
N ILE A 67 1.19 7.83 -7.52
CA ILE A 67 2.55 8.35 -7.26
C ILE A 67 3.35 8.55 -8.54
N LEU A 68 3.28 7.58 -9.47
CA LEU A 68 4.08 7.54 -10.69
C LEU A 68 3.20 7.57 -11.95
N PRO A 69 3.76 8.01 -13.08
CA PRO A 69 3.09 7.88 -14.37
C PRO A 69 3.00 6.41 -14.80
N GLU A 70 2.03 6.12 -15.66
CA GLU A 70 1.64 4.76 -16.06
C GLU A 70 2.76 3.98 -16.76
N GLU A 71 3.66 4.66 -17.44
CA GLU A 71 4.78 4.05 -18.18
C GLU A 71 5.76 3.30 -17.28
N LYS A 72 5.73 3.57 -15.97
CA LYS A 72 6.55 2.86 -14.98
C LYS A 72 5.99 1.49 -14.60
N LEU A 73 4.70 1.25 -14.82
CA LEU A 73 4.08 -0.04 -14.58
C LEU A 73 4.18 -0.91 -15.83
N ILE A 74 4.97 -1.98 -15.74
CA ILE A 74 5.18 -2.92 -16.87
C ILE A 74 4.05 -3.91 -17.04
N ALA A 75 3.27 -4.13 -15.99
CA ALA A 75 2.02 -4.88 -16.01
C ALA A 75 1.18 -4.52 -14.77
N ILE A 76 -0.12 -4.73 -14.84
CA ILE A 76 -1.11 -4.38 -13.84
C ILE A 76 -2.14 -5.50 -13.69
N ASN A 77 -2.86 -5.53 -12.57
CA ASN A 77 -3.90 -6.53 -12.34
C ASN A 77 -4.96 -6.51 -13.45
N SER A 78 -5.44 -7.68 -13.86
CA SER A 78 -6.41 -7.83 -14.96
C SER A 78 -7.77 -7.18 -14.71
N LEU A 79 -8.10 -6.81 -13.47
CA LEU A 79 -9.32 -6.11 -13.12
C LEU A 79 -9.13 -4.59 -13.02
N ALA A 80 -7.93 -4.08 -13.26
CA ALA A 80 -7.64 -2.66 -13.10
C ALA A 80 -8.35 -1.76 -14.13
N ASP A 81 -8.69 -2.27 -15.30
CA ASP A 81 -9.45 -1.59 -16.35
C ASP A 81 -10.93 -2.02 -16.44
N ASP A 82 -11.38 -2.85 -15.50
CA ASP A 82 -12.80 -3.19 -15.39
C ASP A 82 -13.57 -2.04 -14.71
N PRO A 83 -14.54 -1.38 -15.39
CA PRO A 83 -15.26 -0.23 -14.85
C PRO A 83 -16.16 -0.57 -13.65
N VAL A 84 -16.44 -1.85 -13.40
CA VAL A 84 -17.23 -2.29 -12.24
C VAL A 84 -16.34 -2.52 -11.02
N SER A 85 -15.14 -3.06 -11.24
CA SER A 85 -14.23 -3.48 -10.16
C SER A 85 -13.19 -2.44 -9.79
N SER A 86 -12.90 -1.47 -10.68
CA SER A 86 -11.75 -0.57 -10.55
C SER A 86 -12.15 0.90 -10.49
N ASN A 87 -11.44 1.64 -9.65
CA ASN A 87 -11.53 3.11 -9.58
C ASN A 87 -10.38 3.82 -10.33
N ILE A 88 -9.56 3.08 -11.07
CA ILE A 88 -8.39 3.60 -11.80
C ILE A 88 -8.44 3.29 -13.30
N VAL A 89 -9.62 2.99 -13.84
CA VAL A 89 -9.84 2.56 -15.24
C VAL A 89 -9.12 3.46 -16.23
N ASP A 90 -9.31 4.78 -16.12
CA ASP A 90 -8.73 5.74 -17.06
C ASP A 90 -7.20 5.67 -17.12
N LYS A 91 -6.54 5.48 -15.97
CA LYS A 91 -5.10 5.32 -15.88
C LYS A 91 -4.63 3.93 -16.30
N ALA A 92 -5.43 2.90 -16.01
CA ALA A 92 -5.12 1.53 -16.34
C ALA A 92 -5.16 1.24 -17.84
N ASN A 93 -5.96 1.99 -18.61
CA ASN A 93 -6.12 1.81 -20.05
C ASN A 93 -4.81 2.00 -20.85
N GLY A 94 -3.89 2.85 -20.37
CA GLY A 94 -2.57 3.05 -20.98
C GLY A 94 -1.61 1.87 -20.80
N ILE A 95 -1.88 0.97 -19.83
CA ILE A 95 -1.00 -0.16 -19.52
C ILE A 95 -1.47 -1.39 -20.28
N THR A 96 -0.76 -1.75 -21.34
CA THR A 96 -1.16 -2.83 -22.26
C THR A 96 -1.21 -4.20 -21.61
N ARG A 97 -0.26 -4.51 -20.71
CA ARG A 97 -0.17 -5.84 -20.13
C ARG A 97 -1.00 -5.95 -18.85
N LYS A 98 -2.02 -6.79 -18.94
CA LYS A 98 -2.87 -7.19 -17.80
C LYS A 98 -2.48 -8.60 -17.37
N ILE A 99 -2.36 -8.82 -16.05
CA ILE A 99 -1.96 -10.11 -15.48
C ILE A 99 -3.01 -10.62 -14.48
N LYS A 100 -3.20 -11.93 -14.48
CA LYS A 100 -4.09 -12.62 -13.54
C LYS A 100 -3.38 -13.89 -13.06
N ASN A 101 -3.05 -13.94 -11.78
CA ASN A 101 -2.36 -15.10 -11.16
C ASN A 101 -1.11 -15.56 -11.95
N PRO A 102 -0.15 -14.68 -12.24
CA PRO A 102 1.03 -15.04 -13.03
C PRO A 102 1.90 -16.07 -12.30
N SER A 103 2.64 -16.90 -13.06
CA SER A 103 3.68 -17.74 -12.48
C SER A 103 4.95 -16.94 -12.18
N ALA A 104 5.87 -17.50 -11.38
CA ALA A 104 7.14 -16.84 -11.08
C ALA A 104 7.98 -16.64 -12.35
N GLU A 105 7.94 -17.60 -13.29
CA GLU A 105 8.62 -17.53 -14.57
C GLU A 105 8.05 -16.43 -15.47
N GLU A 106 6.72 -16.26 -15.47
CA GLU A 106 6.08 -15.17 -16.19
C GLU A 106 6.54 -13.82 -15.64
N ILE A 107 6.54 -13.64 -14.32
CA ILE A 107 7.04 -12.45 -13.66
C ILE A 107 8.51 -12.20 -14.00
N LEU A 108 9.36 -13.22 -13.92
CA LEU A 108 10.78 -13.13 -14.26
C LEU A 108 10.99 -12.68 -15.71
N SER A 109 10.18 -13.18 -16.64
CA SER A 109 10.27 -12.82 -18.06
C SER A 109 10.02 -11.34 -18.33
N LEU A 110 9.26 -10.68 -17.45
CA LEU A 110 8.96 -9.25 -17.52
C LEU A 110 10.12 -8.37 -17.05
N LYS A 111 11.12 -8.95 -16.38
CA LYS A 111 12.29 -8.25 -15.83
C LYS A 111 11.90 -7.02 -15.01
N PRO A 112 11.10 -7.16 -13.96
CA PRO A 112 10.77 -6.06 -13.07
C PRO A 112 11.98 -5.65 -12.22
N ASP A 113 12.12 -4.34 -11.90
CA ASP A 113 13.05 -3.86 -10.89
C ASP A 113 12.52 -4.13 -9.48
N VAL A 114 11.19 -4.06 -9.32
CA VAL A 114 10.49 -4.36 -8.07
C VAL A 114 9.11 -4.93 -8.33
N VAL A 115 8.70 -5.86 -7.47
CA VAL A 115 7.35 -6.45 -7.45
C VAL A 115 6.68 -6.14 -6.11
N PHE A 116 5.47 -5.60 -6.13
CA PHE A 116 4.63 -5.43 -4.95
C PHE A 116 3.59 -6.53 -4.85
N ILE A 117 3.53 -7.19 -3.69
CA ILE A 117 2.57 -8.26 -3.40
C ILE A 117 2.01 -8.07 -1.98
N TYR A 118 0.74 -8.37 -1.76
CA TYR A 118 0.18 -8.37 -0.41
C TYR A 118 0.59 -9.62 0.39
N ASN A 119 0.68 -9.46 1.73
CA ASN A 119 1.06 -10.52 2.67
C ASN A 119 0.06 -11.68 2.77
N TRP A 120 -1.14 -11.56 2.18
CA TRP A 120 -2.09 -12.69 2.01
C TRP A 120 -1.79 -13.50 0.74
N GLY A 121 -0.85 -13.08 -0.09
CA GLY A 121 -0.36 -13.85 -1.23
C GLY A 121 0.28 -15.16 -0.78
N LYS A 122 0.50 -16.07 -1.73
CA LYS A 122 1.18 -17.33 -1.43
C LYS A 122 2.61 -17.06 -1.02
N ALA A 123 3.01 -17.43 0.20
CA ALA A 123 4.37 -17.28 0.70
C ALA A 123 5.40 -17.92 -0.26
N GLU A 124 5.08 -19.11 -0.78
CA GLU A 124 5.87 -19.81 -1.78
C GLU A 124 6.18 -18.95 -3.03
N MET A 125 5.22 -18.14 -3.48
CA MET A 125 5.46 -17.23 -4.61
C MET A 125 6.49 -16.16 -4.26
N VAL A 126 6.43 -15.61 -3.06
CA VAL A 126 7.39 -14.60 -2.58
C VAL A 126 8.79 -15.20 -2.51
N ASP A 127 8.92 -16.40 -1.94
CA ASP A 127 10.18 -17.09 -1.77
C ASP A 127 10.78 -17.45 -3.13
N ASN A 128 10.00 -18.05 -4.04
CA ASN A 128 10.44 -18.38 -5.40
C ASN A 128 10.92 -17.14 -6.18
N LEU A 129 10.22 -16.02 -6.09
CA LEU A 129 10.62 -14.78 -6.75
C LEU A 129 11.93 -14.23 -6.18
N ARG A 130 12.11 -14.28 -4.86
CA ARG A 130 13.34 -13.84 -4.20
C ARG A 130 14.53 -14.75 -4.54
N GLU A 131 14.32 -16.08 -4.60
CA GLU A 131 15.34 -17.05 -5.05
C GLU A 131 15.77 -16.81 -6.50
N LEU A 132 14.86 -16.34 -7.36
CA LEU A 132 15.15 -15.93 -8.73
C LEU A 132 15.81 -14.53 -8.81
N GLY A 133 16.11 -13.90 -7.67
CA GLY A 133 16.78 -12.59 -7.61
C GLY A 133 15.88 -11.40 -7.84
N ILE A 134 14.55 -11.58 -7.88
CA ILE A 134 13.58 -10.49 -8.03
C ILE A 134 13.42 -9.76 -6.70
N LYS A 135 13.45 -8.43 -6.74
CA LYS A 135 13.17 -7.59 -5.58
C LYS A 135 11.67 -7.58 -5.28
N VAL A 136 11.25 -8.30 -4.24
CA VAL A 136 9.85 -8.41 -3.83
C VAL A 136 9.63 -7.64 -2.54
N VAL A 137 8.75 -6.66 -2.57
CA VAL A 137 8.29 -5.90 -1.41
C VAL A 137 6.91 -6.41 -1.03
N VAL A 138 6.84 -7.07 0.11
CA VAL A 138 5.56 -7.53 0.66
C VAL A 138 4.88 -6.37 1.37
N VAL A 139 3.65 -6.10 0.98
CA VAL A 139 2.82 -5.01 1.48
C VAL A 139 1.74 -5.60 2.39
N LYS A 140 1.40 -4.91 3.46
CA LYS A 140 0.35 -5.34 4.39
C LYS A 140 -1.01 -5.37 3.70
N GLY A 141 -1.73 -6.48 3.82
CA GLY A 141 -3.15 -6.52 3.48
C GLY A 141 -3.95 -5.59 4.39
N PRO A 142 -4.53 -4.48 3.89
CA PRO A 142 -5.09 -3.46 4.76
C PRO A 142 -6.37 -3.94 5.42
N LYS A 143 -6.51 -3.65 6.72
CA LYS A 143 -7.71 -3.86 7.52
C LYS A 143 -8.34 -2.55 7.97
N SER A 144 -7.63 -1.42 7.74
CA SER A 144 -8.05 -0.07 8.13
C SER A 144 -7.51 0.97 7.16
N ILE A 145 -8.04 2.18 7.24
CA ILE A 145 -7.50 3.34 6.50
C ILE A 145 -6.06 3.65 6.97
N ALA A 146 -5.76 3.42 8.24
CA ALA A 146 -4.39 3.56 8.75
C ALA A 146 -3.42 2.60 8.05
N ASP A 147 -3.80 1.33 7.87
CA ASP A 147 -2.99 0.36 7.12
C ASP A 147 -2.77 0.80 5.66
N VAL A 148 -3.79 1.38 5.02
CA VAL A 148 -3.65 1.93 3.65
C VAL A 148 -2.60 3.04 3.62
N LYS A 149 -2.60 3.94 4.60
CA LYS A 149 -1.60 5.03 4.69
C LYS A 149 -0.18 4.48 4.91
N GLU A 150 -0.03 3.45 5.74
CA GLU A 150 1.28 2.79 5.91
C GLU A 150 1.75 2.12 4.61
N ASN A 151 0.84 1.51 3.86
CA ASN A 151 1.15 0.96 2.54
C ASN A 151 1.57 2.06 1.55
N VAL A 152 0.91 3.22 1.56
CA VAL A 152 1.32 4.37 0.74
C VAL A 152 2.74 4.81 1.09
N LYS A 153 3.09 4.89 2.39
CA LYS A 153 4.45 5.25 2.84
C LYS A 153 5.48 4.23 2.36
N LEU A 154 5.22 2.93 2.57
CA LEU A 154 6.14 1.87 2.16
C LEU A 154 6.37 1.87 0.65
N ILE A 155 5.29 1.95 -0.14
CA ILE A 155 5.37 1.98 -1.60
C ILE A 155 6.09 3.24 -2.07
N ALA A 156 5.73 4.42 -1.56
CA ALA A 156 6.38 5.68 -1.91
C ALA A 156 7.87 5.68 -1.60
N LYS A 157 8.27 5.16 -0.42
CA LYS A 157 9.66 4.99 -0.05
C LYS A 157 10.38 4.03 -0.99
N THR A 158 9.76 2.89 -1.33
CA THR A 158 10.33 1.93 -2.30
C THR A 158 10.56 2.57 -3.67
N LEU A 159 9.68 3.48 -4.07
CA LEU A 159 9.78 4.19 -5.36
C LEU A 159 10.70 5.42 -5.29
N GLY A 160 11.20 5.80 -4.10
CA GLY A 160 11.97 7.02 -3.87
C GLY A 160 11.16 8.30 -4.13
N GLU A 161 9.86 8.26 -3.82
CA GLU A 161 8.88 9.32 -4.08
C GLU A 161 8.08 9.66 -2.80
N GLU A 162 8.78 9.75 -1.66
CA GLU A 162 8.16 9.95 -0.33
C GLU A 162 7.30 11.21 -0.28
N ASP A 163 7.71 12.29 -0.94
CA ASP A 163 6.95 13.54 -0.98
C ASP A 163 5.58 13.36 -1.66
N LYS A 164 5.53 12.57 -2.74
CA LYS A 164 4.26 12.27 -3.41
C LYS A 164 3.38 11.34 -2.57
N GLY A 165 3.99 10.39 -1.86
CA GLY A 165 3.29 9.56 -0.88
C GLY A 165 2.69 10.39 0.25
N ASN A 166 3.46 11.31 0.82
CA ASN A 166 2.98 12.24 1.86
C ASN A 166 1.84 13.12 1.35
N LEU A 167 1.94 13.63 0.13
CA LEU A 167 0.86 14.41 -0.50
C LEU A 167 -0.42 13.58 -0.69
N MET A 168 -0.29 12.31 -1.08
CA MET A 168 -1.43 11.40 -1.19
C MET A 168 -2.11 11.19 0.16
N ILE A 169 -1.33 10.95 1.23
CA ILE A 169 -1.84 10.78 2.58
C ILE A 169 -2.53 12.06 3.06
N ALA A 170 -1.94 13.24 2.83
CA ALA A 170 -2.55 14.52 3.21
C ALA A 170 -3.93 14.70 2.54
N LYS A 171 -4.07 14.37 1.24
CA LYS A 171 -5.38 14.40 0.55
C LYS A 171 -6.39 13.41 1.16
N MET A 172 -5.93 12.25 1.62
CA MET A 172 -6.80 11.29 2.33
C MET A 172 -7.26 11.89 3.67
N ASP A 173 -6.34 12.51 4.42
CA ASP A 173 -6.64 13.14 5.71
C ASP A 173 -7.63 14.30 5.57
N ASP A 174 -7.43 15.18 4.59
CA ASP A 174 -8.34 16.27 4.27
C ASP A 174 -9.76 15.74 3.97
N LYS A 175 -9.83 14.65 3.17
CA LYS A 175 -11.13 14.05 2.84
C LYS A 175 -11.81 13.39 4.04
N LEU A 176 -11.05 12.76 4.92
CA LEU A 176 -11.58 12.21 6.16
C LEU A 176 -12.05 13.29 7.12
N ALA A 177 -11.37 14.45 7.17
CA ALA A 177 -11.80 15.61 7.96
C ALA A 177 -13.13 16.17 7.45
N GLU A 178 -13.29 16.35 6.13
CA GLU A 178 -14.57 16.77 5.53
C GLU A 178 -15.73 15.82 5.87
N ILE A 179 -15.44 14.50 5.83
CA ILE A 179 -16.43 13.47 6.18
C ILE A 179 -16.80 13.60 7.66
N LYS A 180 -15.79 13.72 8.52
CA LYS A 180 -15.96 13.84 9.96
C LYS A 180 -16.85 15.03 10.33
N GLU A 181 -16.66 16.20 9.74
CA GLU A 181 -17.52 17.39 9.97
C GLU A 181 -19.01 17.09 9.70
N LYS A 182 -19.30 16.31 8.67
CA LYS A 182 -20.68 15.90 8.34
C LYS A 182 -21.23 14.86 9.32
N VAL A 183 -20.39 13.91 9.72
CA VAL A 183 -20.76 12.76 10.55
C VAL A 183 -20.90 13.14 12.02
N ASP A 184 -20.12 14.09 12.54
CA ASP A 184 -20.17 14.53 13.95
C ASP A 184 -21.53 15.13 14.33
N ASN A 185 -22.31 15.58 13.34
CA ASN A 185 -23.67 16.08 13.55
C ASN A 185 -24.74 14.97 13.60
N ILE A 186 -24.37 13.71 13.28
CA ILE A 186 -25.30 12.59 13.31
C ILE A 186 -25.31 11.98 14.71
N LYS A 187 -26.46 12.10 15.39
CA LYS A 187 -26.63 11.51 16.72
C LYS A 187 -26.54 9.98 16.65
N PRO A 188 -26.05 9.31 17.70
CA PRO A 188 -25.90 7.84 17.69
C PRO A 188 -27.18 7.09 17.31
N GLU A 189 -28.34 7.53 17.78
CA GLU A 189 -29.65 6.94 17.50
C GLU A 189 -30.14 7.16 16.06
N GLN A 190 -29.51 8.05 15.31
CA GLN A 190 -29.81 8.32 13.90
C GLN A 190 -28.91 7.52 12.95
N ARG A 191 -27.87 6.88 13.48
CA ARG A 191 -26.94 6.11 12.67
C ARG A 191 -27.59 4.88 12.10
N LYS A 192 -27.46 4.68 10.80
CA LYS A 192 -28.00 3.53 10.09
C LYS A 192 -27.13 2.31 10.28
N LYS A 193 -27.77 1.15 10.43
CA LYS A 193 -27.11 -0.15 10.52
C LYS A 193 -26.99 -0.75 9.12
N LEU A 194 -25.77 -1.01 8.70
CA LEU A 194 -25.44 -1.58 7.39
C LEU A 194 -24.90 -3.00 7.53
N VAL A 195 -25.17 -3.84 6.56
CA VAL A 195 -24.52 -5.14 6.40
C VAL A 195 -23.98 -5.25 4.98
N LEU A 196 -22.70 -5.59 4.85
CA LEU A 196 -22.08 -5.93 3.58
C LEU A 196 -22.26 -7.42 3.30
N ILE A 197 -22.92 -7.72 2.19
CA ILE A 197 -23.00 -9.09 1.65
C ILE A 197 -21.83 -9.23 0.67
N SER A 198 -20.78 -9.92 1.08
CA SER A 198 -19.59 -10.14 0.27
C SER A 198 -19.61 -11.53 -0.38
N LEU A 199 -18.95 -11.66 -1.55
CA LEU A 199 -18.68 -12.98 -2.14
C LEU A 199 -17.80 -13.85 -1.22
N MET A 200 -16.91 -13.20 -0.47
CA MET A 200 -16.21 -13.88 0.62
C MET A 200 -17.13 -13.87 1.84
N THR A 201 -17.85 -14.96 2.05
CA THR A 201 -18.88 -15.09 3.09
C THR A 201 -18.41 -14.79 4.52
N SER A 202 -17.12 -14.78 4.75
CA SER A 202 -16.47 -14.45 6.02
C SER A 202 -15.94 -13.01 6.09
N TYR A 203 -16.17 -12.17 5.08
CA TYR A 203 -15.73 -10.78 5.05
C TYR A 203 -16.86 -9.83 5.45
N GLY A 204 -16.50 -8.77 6.20
CA GLY A 204 -17.43 -7.70 6.57
C GLY A 204 -17.63 -7.55 8.08
N GLY A 205 -17.07 -8.46 8.90
CA GLY A 205 -17.10 -8.37 10.36
C GLY A 205 -16.07 -7.41 10.95
N LYS A 206 -15.99 -7.37 12.27
CA LYS A 206 -15.06 -6.53 13.02
C LYS A 206 -13.60 -6.75 12.58
N GLY A 207 -12.86 -5.66 12.34
CA GLY A 207 -11.45 -5.73 12.02
C GLY A 207 -11.16 -5.98 10.54
N CYS A 208 -12.05 -5.59 9.63
CA CYS A 208 -11.78 -5.46 8.21
C CYS A 208 -11.91 -4.00 7.75
N THR A 209 -11.47 -3.69 6.55
CA THR A 209 -11.52 -2.33 5.99
C THR A 209 -12.95 -1.78 5.93
N PHE A 210 -13.96 -2.62 5.65
CA PHE A 210 -15.36 -2.19 5.67
C PHE A 210 -15.80 -1.73 7.06
N ASP A 211 -15.40 -2.44 8.11
CA ASP A 211 -15.70 -2.08 9.50
C ASP A 211 -15.09 -0.71 9.88
N ASP A 212 -13.85 -0.48 9.48
CA ASP A 212 -13.17 0.80 9.69
C ASP A 212 -13.85 1.93 8.91
N ILE A 213 -14.22 1.71 7.64
CA ILE A 213 -14.95 2.68 6.81
C ILE A 213 -16.30 3.04 7.44
N CYS A 214 -17.04 2.08 8.00
CA CYS A 214 -18.30 2.33 8.68
C CYS A 214 -18.15 3.33 9.83
N GLN A 215 -17.05 3.24 10.59
CA GLN A 215 -16.78 4.18 11.70
C GLN A 215 -16.59 5.61 11.17
N TYR A 216 -15.81 5.80 10.10
CA TYR A 216 -15.63 7.11 9.47
C TYR A 216 -16.91 7.64 8.83
N ALA A 217 -17.72 6.78 8.25
CA ALA A 217 -19.00 7.15 7.63
C ALA A 217 -20.13 7.42 8.64
N GLY A 218 -19.89 7.21 9.93
CA GLY A 218 -20.89 7.42 10.97
C GLY A 218 -22.07 6.44 10.91
N VAL A 219 -21.84 5.25 10.39
CA VAL A 219 -22.81 4.16 10.30
C VAL A 219 -22.41 2.99 11.19
N ILE A 220 -23.34 2.12 11.48
CA ILE A 220 -23.11 0.93 12.30
C ILE A 220 -22.86 -0.24 11.36
N ASN A 221 -21.70 -0.91 11.47
CA ASN A 221 -21.51 -2.21 10.86
C ASN A 221 -22.29 -3.26 11.63
N GLY A 222 -23.41 -3.72 11.09
CA GLY A 222 -24.30 -4.66 11.77
C GLY A 222 -23.66 -6.00 12.11
N VAL A 223 -22.71 -6.48 11.29
CA VAL A 223 -21.98 -7.72 11.56
C VAL A 223 -21.04 -7.55 12.75
N SER A 224 -20.31 -6.44 12.80
CA SER A 224 -19.44 -6.08 13.92
C SER A 224 -20.23 -5.83 15.22
N ASP A 225 -21.37 -5.13 15.13
CA ASP A 225 -22.26 -4.83 16.25
C ASP A 225 -22.86 -6.10 16.86
N ALA A 226 -23.11 -7.13 16.03
CA ALA A 226 -23.52 -8.47 16.48
C ALA A 226 -22.37 -9.31 17.08
N GLY A 227 -21.17 -8.73 17.24
CA GLY A 227 -20.01 -9.40 17.83
C GLY A 227 -19.24 -10.32 16.89
N LEU A 228 -19.54 -10.31 15.59
CA LEU A 228 -18.86 -11.14 14.61
C LEU A 228 -17.58 -10.46 14.10
N HIS A 229 -16.49 -11.21 14.11
CA HIS A 229 -15.21 -10.78 13.56
C HIS A 229 -15.06 -11.14 12.08
N ASN A 230 -14.19 -10.40 11.40
CA ASN A 230 -13.76 -10.77 10.05
C ASN A 230 -13.14 -12.17 10.08
N GLY A 231 -13.51 -13.03 9.13
CA GLY A 231 -13.18 -14.45 9.13
C GLY A 231 -14.32 -15.37 9.62
N GLN A 232 -15.35 -14.82 10.26
CA GLN A 232 -16.54 -15.57 10.69
C GLN A 232 -17.67 -15.46 9.64
N ILE A 233 -18.35 -16.60 9.40
CA ILE A 233 -19.41 -16.67 8.39
C ILE A 233 -20.68 -16.00 8.93
N LEU A 234 -21.25 -15.09 8.15
CA LEU A 234 -22.58 -14.54 8.36
C LEU A 234 -23.63 -15.50 7.81
N THR A 235 -24.48 -16.07 8.67
CA THR A 235 -25.59 -16.92 8.23
C THR A 235 -26.86 -16.09 7.95
N LYS A 236 -27.85 -16.67 7.26
CA LYS A 236 -29.14 -16.02 7.00
C LYS A 236 -29.87 -15.69 8.29
N GLU A 237 -29.83 -16.58 9.27
CA GLU A 237 -30.46 -16.42 10.57
C GLU A 237 -29.81 -15.25 11.34
N MET A 238 -28.48 -15.14 11.31
CA MET A 238 -27.76 -14.00 11.90
C MET A 238 -28.11 -12.70 11.20
N LEU A 239 -28.20 -12.69 9.88
CA LEU A 239 -28.59 -11.50 9.11
C LEU A 239 -30.00 -11.02 9.51
N VAL A 240 -30.96 -11.94 9.62
CA VAL A 240 -32.31 -11.61 10.08
C VAL A 240 -32.31 -11.07 11.53
N ALA A 241 -31.51 -11.66 12.41
CA ALA A 241 -31.39 -11.20 13.79
C ALA A 241 -30.71 -9.80 13.90
N ILE A 242 -29.76 -9.51 13.06
CA ILE A 242 -29.08 -8.18 12.97
C ILE A 242 -30.10 -7.10 12.58
N ASN A 243 -31.07 -7.44 11.75
CA ASN A 243 -32.12 -6.53 11.26
C ASN A 243 -31.54 -5.19 10.75
N PRO A 244 -30.72 -5.20 9.68
CA PRO A 244 -30.08 -3.99 9.19
C PRO A 244 -31.06 -3.04 8.51
N ASP A 245 -30.76 -1.74 8.55
CA ASP A 245 -31.48 -0.72 7.76
C ASP A 245 -31.18 -0.84 6.26
N LEU A 246 -29.96 -1.26 5.91
CA LEU A 246 -29.49 -1.36 4.53
C LEU A 246 -28.55 -2.56 4.33
N LEU A 247 -28.68 -3.18 3.16
CA LEU A 247 -27.75 -4.17 2.65
C LEU A 247 -26.91 -3.58 1.54
N ILE A 248 -25.60 -3.72 1.64
CA ILE A 248 -24.67 -3.39 0.54
C ILE A 248 -24.34 -4.71 -0.14
N MET A 249 -24.64 -4.80 -1.41
CA MET A 249 -24.39 -5.98 -2.22
C MET A 249 -23.45 -5.62 -3.38
N PRO A 250 -22.46 -6.46 -3.72
CA PRO A 250 -21.65 -6.26 -4.90
C PRO A 250 -22.53 -6.43 -6.15
N VAL A 251 -22.39 -5.53 -7.12
CA VAL A 251 -23.03 -5.65 -8.43
C VAL A 251 -21.97 -6.20 -9.39
N TYR A 252 -22.19 -7.42 -9.88
CA TYR A 252 -21.36 -8.00 -10.92
C TYR A 252 -22.14 -7.93 -12.24
N ASN A 253 -21.62 -7.22 -13.20
CA ASN A 253 -22.28 -7.01 -14.51
C ASN A 253 -22.28 -8.24 -15.41
N ASP A 254 -21.64 -9.33 -15.01
CA ASP A 254 -21.60 -10.52 -15.82
C ASP A 254 -22.35 -11.70 -15.22
N HIS A 255 -23.44 -11.98 -15.90
CA HIS A 255 -24.05 -13.29 -16.04
C HIS A 255 -24.52 -13.99 -14.76
N ASN A 256 -25.76 -13.66 -14.34
CA ASN A 256 -26.66 -14.60 -13.64
C ASN A 256 -26.11 -15.40 -12.45
N THR A 257 -25.22 -14.85 -11.62
CA THR A 257 -24.63 -15.60 -10.51
C THR A 257 -25.25 -15.32 -9.15
N PHE A 258 -26.34 -14.58 -9.11
CA PHE A 258 -27.20 -14.47 -7.92
C PHE A 258 -28.58 -15.04 -8.20
N CYS A 259 -28.73 -16.35 -8.09
CA CYS A 259 -30.00 -17.04 -7.82
C CYS A 259 -30.01 -17.57 -6.42
#